data_608697d48e27bc6c2e5f4d39d72b5290
#
_entry.id   608697d48e27bc6c2e5f4d39d72b5290
#
_cell.length_a   1.000
_cell.length_b   1.000
_cell.length_c   1.000
_cell.angle_alpha   90.00
_cell.angle_beta   90.00
_cell.angle_gamma   90.00
#
_symmetry.space_group_name_H-M   'P 1'
#
loop_
_entity.id
_entity.type
_entity.pdbx_description
1 polymer ?
#
loop_
_entity_poly.entity_id
_entity_poly.type
_entity_poly.pdbx_seq_one_letter_code
_entity_poly.pdbx_strand_id
1 'polypeptide(L)'
;TLAGGSFSAGTGNDTFIASGADVLLGGMGRDTFTVNASMITALQNNFGAGGNTNQLAKIDGGAGIDTLRMGGTGGLGFDFSLVSNASVGNIEGASRINSVERIDLKTDTASNQITLRVADVLDMAGSNWANLNTLNTLGAGGWQNVSTGTSFGAGGVKYHQVAIDGTSADRVNTSGWTLQTTGKVRDANSIVYDVYLATSNAPAMMLVQQDIVRFSVP
;
A
#
# COMPACT_ATOMS: atom_id res chain seq x y z
N THR A 1 -17.42 -1.68 18.23
CA THR A 1 -17.59 -1.44 16.78
C THR A 1 -18.45 -2.55 16.20
N LEU A 2 -19.56 -2.18 15.53
CA LEU A 2 -20.39 -3.15 14.81
C LEU A 2 -19.71 -3.45 13.48
N ALA A 3 -19.50 -4.73 13.16
CA ALA A 3 -18.99 -5.13 11.84
C ALA A 3 -19.95 -4.63 10.74
N GLY A 4 -19.39 -4.10 9.64
CA GLY A 4 -20.15 -3.55 8.53
C GLY A 4 -20.63 -2.11 8.75
N GLY A 5 -19.87 -1.30 9.49
CA GLY A 5 -20.09 0.14 9.65
C GLY A 5 -19.51 0.97 8.51
N SER A 6 -20.05 2.19 8.32
CA SER A 6 -19.44 3.22 7.48
C SER A 6 -18.96 4.35 8.37
N PHE A 7 -17.67 4.67 8.23
CA PHE A 7 -16.98 5.64 9.06
C PHE A 7 -16.24 6.63 8.16
N SER A 8 -16.46 7.92 8.41
CA SER A 8 -15.76 9.00 7.72
C SER A 8 -15.12 9.92 8.76
N ALA A 9 -13.82 10.17 8.62
CA ALA A 9 -13.17 11.26 9.33
C ALA A 9 -13.27 12.56 8.52
N GLY A 10 -12.51 13.55 8.87
CA GLY A 10 -12.57 14.85 8.21
C GLY A 10 -11.20 15.36 7.83
N THR A 11 -10.65 16.24 8.66
CA THR A 11 -9.30 16.78 8.51
C THR A 11 -8.46 16.39 9.70
N GLY A 12 -7.23 16.03 9.48
CA GLY A 12 -6.30 15.62 10.53
C GLY A 12 -5.75 14.22 10.25
N ASN A 13 -4.98 13.71 11.19
CA ASN A 13 -4.43 12.36 11.06
C ASN A 13 -5.29 11.41 11.91
N ASP A 14 -6.10 10.64 11.26
CA ASP A 14 -7.11 9.81 11.90
C ASP A 14 -6.68 8.33 11.95
N THR A 15 -7.24 7.58 12.89
CA THR A 15 -6.95 6.15 13.03
C THR A 15 -8.25 5.36 13.06
N PHE A 16 -8.36 4.43 12.13
CA PHE A 16 -9.45 3.47 12.02
C PHE A 16 -8.98 2.08 12.45
N ILE A 17 -9.83 1.37 13.16
CA ILE A 17 -9.63 -0.05 13.48
C ILE A 17 -10.83 -0.81 12.91
N ALA A 18 -10.60 -1.53 11.83
CA ALA A 18 -11.63 -2.32 11.18
C ALA A 18 -12.08 -3.50 12.05
N SER A 19 -13.35 -3.80 12.02
CA SER A 19 -13.97 -4.92 12.73
C SER A 19 -14.55 -5.98 11.80
N GLY A 20 -14.74 -5.67 10.53
CA GLY A 20 -15.30 -6.56 9.51
C GLY A 20 -15.44 -5.85 8.17
N ALA A 21 -16.57 -6.04 7.47
CA ALA A 21 -16.85 -5.42 6.18
C ALA A 21 -17.19 -3.93 6.32
N ASP A 22 -16.22 -3.13 6.75
CA ASP A 22 -16.40 -1.69 7.00
C ASP A 22 -16.13 -0.85 5.74
N VAL A 23 -16.75 0.33 5.67
CA VAL A 23 -16.38 1.41 4.74
C VAL A 23 -15.68 2.48 5.55
N LEU A 24 -14.40 2.71 5.24
CA LEU A 24 -13.51 3.61 5.98
C LEU A 24 -13.03 4.71 5.05
N LEU A 25 -13.34 5.96 5.39
CA LEU A 25 -13.00 7.16 4.60
C LEU A 25 -12.15 8.09 5.48
N GLY A 26 -10.87 8.25 5.15
CA GLY A 26 -9.91 9.04 5.91
C GLY A 26 -10.17 10.54 5.82
N GLY A 27 -10.20 11.07 4.61
CA GLY A 27 -10.43 12.50 4.39
C GLY A 27 -9.17 13.25 4.02
N MET A 28 -8.80 14.29 4.78
CA MET A 28 -7.54 15.01 4.56
C MET A 28 -6.59 14.76 5.73
N GLY A 29 -5.36 14.36 5.43
CA GLY A 29 -4.34 14.16 6.45
C GLY A 29 -3.49 12.93 6.20
N ARG A 30 -2.94 12.36 7.27
CA ARG A 30 -2.22 11.08 7.20
C ARG A 30 -2.99 10.06 8.04
N ASP A 31 -3.81 9.30 7.38
CA ASP A 31 -4.74 8.41 8.05
C ASP A 31 -4.16 6.99 8.16
N THR A 32 -4.59 6.27 9.17
CA THR A 32 -4.15 4.89 9.41
C THR A 32 -5.34 3.96 9.52
N PHE A 33 -5.37 2.95 8.68
CA PHE A 33 -6.43 1.95 8.61
C PHE A 33 -5.88 0.61 9.08
N THR A 34 -6.18 0.23 10.30
CA THR A 34 -5.78 -1.08 10.84
C THR A 34 -6.82 -2.13 10.43
N VAL A 35 -6.39 -3.08 9.58
CA VAL A 35 -7.25 -4.16 9.07
C VAL A 35 -6.93 -5.47 9.78
N ASN A 36 -7.97 -6.26 10.04
CA ASN A 36 -7.90 -7.61 10.59
C ASN A 36 -8.26 -8.66 9.52
N ALA A 37 -8.20 -9.93 9.87
CA ALA A 37 -8.53 -11.03 8.95
C ALA A 37 -9.95 -10.91 8.37
N SER A 38 -10.93 -10.45 9.16
CA SER A 38 -12.31 -10.29 8.68
C SER A 38 -12.44 -9.18 7.64
N MET A 39 -11.75 -8.03 7.84
CA MET A 39 -11.73 -6.94 6.87
C MET A 39 -11.00 -7.35 5.59
N ILE A 40 -9.86 -8.04 5.70
CA ILE A 40 -9.12 -8.57 4.55
C ILE A 40 -10.02 -9.52 3.74
N THR A 41 -10.68 -10.46 4.41
CA THR A 41 -11.64 -11.38 3.76
C THR A 41 -12.74 -10.60 3.05
N ALA A 42 -13.31 -9.57 3.68
CA ALA A 42 -14.34 -8.75 3.08
C ALA A 42 -13.82 -8.00 1.84
N LEU A 43 -12.65 -7.38 1.90
CA LEU A 43 -12.04 -6.67 0.76
C LEU A 43 -11.79 -7.59 -0.45
N GLN A 44 -11.45 -8.85 -0.21
CA GLN A 44 -11.16 -9.83 -1.25
C GLN A 44 -12.41 -10.53 -1.82
N ASN A 45 -13.61 -10.26 -1.31
CA ASN A 45 -14.84 -10.92 -1.72
C ASN A 45 -15.89 -9.92 -2.22
N ASN A 46 -16.77 -10.40 -3.10
CA ASN A 46 -17.88 -9.64 -3.65
C ASN A 46 -19.03 -9.49 -2.65
N PHE A 47 -20.03 -8.67 -3.02
CA PHE A 47 -21.26 -8.53 -2.26
C PHE A 47 -21.95 -9.90 -2.08
N GLY A 48 -22.44 -10.15 -0.87
CA GLY A 48 -23.02 -11.44 -0.48
C GLY A 48 -22.04 -12.46 0.09
N ALA A 49 -20.72 -12.19 0.03
CA ALA A 49 -19.67 -13.07 0.54
C ALA A 49 -18.67 -12.31 1.43
N GLY A 50 -17.86 -13.02 2.21
CA GLY A 50 -16.78 -12.44 3.03
C GLY A 50 -17.24 -11.44 4.09
N GLY A 51 -18.51 -11.47 4.50
CA GLY A 51 -19.10 -10.50 5.42
C GLY A 51 -19.72 -9.27 4.75
N ASN A 52 -19.62 -9.13 3.43
CA ASN A 52 -20.25 -8.02 2.65
C ASN A 52 -21.76 -8.24 2.47
N THR A 53 -22.51 -8.29 3.54
CA THR A 53 -23.96 -8.56 3.50
C THR A 53 -24.83 -7.31 3.34
N ASN A 54 -24.38 -6.20 3.90
CA ASN A 54 -25.10 -4.93 3.87
C ASN A 54 -24.42 -3.88 2.99
N GLN A 55 -23.10 -3.97 2.86
CA GLN A 55 -22.24 -3.08 2.08
C GLN A 55 -20.98 -3.80 1.60
N LEU A 56 -20.30 -3.23 0.62
CA LEU A 56 -18.98 -3.66 0.24
C LEU A 56 -17.93 -2.99 1.13
N ALA A 57 -17.01 -3.77 1.70
CA ALA A 57 -15.88 -3.24 2.41
C ALA A 57 -15.04 -2.32 1.50
N LYS A 58 -14.66 -1.16 2.02
CA LYS A 58 -13.87 -0.16 1.27
C LYS A 58 -12.92 0.57 2.22
N ILE A 59 -11.76 0.95 1.68
CA ILE A 59 -10.81 1.88 2.30
C ILE A 59 -10.52 2.98 1.29
N ASP A 60 -10.63 4.22 1.74
CA ASP A 60 -10.28 5.40 0.95
C ASP A 60 -9.51 6.35 1.87
N GLY A 61 -8.19 6.49 1.62
CA GLY A 61 -7.34 7.37 2.41
C GLY A 61 -7.71 8.82 2.22
N GLY A 62 -8.04 9.19 0.98
CA GLY A 62 -8.37 10.57 0.64
C GLY A 62 -7.13 11.37 0.23
N ALA A 63 -6.90 12.51 0.87
CA ALA A 63 -5.78 13.38 0.53
C ALA A 63 -4.69 13.32 1.60
N GLY A 64 -3.51 12.85 1.22
CA GLY A 64 -2.40 12.77 2.15
C GLY A 64 -1.40 11.68 1.81
N ILE A 65 -0.81 11.10 2.83
CA ILE A 65 -0.01 9.88 2.74
C ILE A 65 -0.58 8.91 3.76
N ASP A 66 -1.36 7.98 3.27
CA ASP A 66 -2.21 7.14 4.09
C ASP A 66 -1.63 5.73 4.25
N THR A 67 -1.92 5.12 5.38
CA THR A 67 -1.31 3.85 5.78
C THR A 67 -2.37 2.78 5.99
N LEU A 68 -2.27 1.68 5.27
CA LEU A 68 -2.93 0.44 5.59
C LEU A 68 -2.03 -0.35 6.52
N ARG A 69 -2.50 -0.66 7.73
CA ARG A 69 -1.78 -1.42 8.74
C ARG A 69 -2.42 -2.79 8.92
N MET A 70 -1.61 -3.84 8.82
CA MET A 70 -2.08 -5.19 9.10
C MET A 70 -2.06 -5.41 10.61
N GLY A 71 -3.25 -5.49 11.22
CA GLY A 71 -3.43 -5.62 12.68
C GLY A 71 -4.03 -6.96 13.06
N GLY A 72 -3.64 -7.44 14.24
CA GLY A 72 -4.14 -8.71 14.78
C GLY A 72 -3.03 -9.47 15.50
N THR A 73 -3.38 -10.62 16.05
CA THR A 73 -2.44 -11.56 16.63
C THR A 73 -2.31 -12.76 15.68
N GLY A 74 -1.14 -12.92 15.07
CA GLY A 74 -0.86 -14.00 14.13
C GLY A 74 -0.72 -13.51 12.70
N GLY A 75 0.00 -14.26 11.87
CA GLY A 75 0.32 -13.89 10.50
C GLY A 75 -0.92 -13.74 9.63
N LEU A 76 -1.02 -12.60 8.97
CA LEU A 76 -2.09 -12.29 8.03
C LEU A 76 -1.57 -12.40 6.59
N GLY A 77 -2.38 -12.96 5.70
CA GLY A 77 -2.16 -12.94 4.26
C GLY A 77 -3.10 -11.95 3.59
N PHE A 78 -2.58 -10.98 2.84
CA PHE A 78 -3.39 -10.09 2.04
C PHE A 78 -2.97 -10.13 0.58
N ASP A 79 -3.82 -10.72 -0.25
CA ASP A 79 -3.66 -10.73 -1.70
C ASP A 79 -4.50 -9.62 -2.33
N PHE A 80 -3.86 -8.50 -2.66
CA PHE A 80 -4.51 -7.36 -3.31
C PHE A 80 -5.05 -7.72 -4.69
N SER A 81 -4.51 -8.78 -5.32
CA SER A 81 -4.98 -9.24 -6.63
C SER A 81 -6.43 -9.72 -6.63
N LEU A 82 -6.96 -10.04 -5.46
CA LEU A 82 -8.37 -10.43 -5.25
C LEU A 82 -9.28 -9.24 -4.96
N VAL A 83 -8.71 -8.05 -4.74
CA VAL A 83 -9.48 -6.82 -4.53
C VAL A 83 -9.88 -6.21 -5.88
N SER A 84 -11.12 -5.77 -6.02
CA SER A 84 -11.59 -5.14 -7.25
C SER A 84 -10.90 -3.80 -7.49
N ASN A 85 -10.37 -3.62 -8.70
CA ASN A 85 -9.63 -2.46 -9.16
C ASN A 85 -10.38 -1.73 -10.28
N ALA A 86 -10.32 -0.39 -10.31
CA ALA A 86 -10.88 0.44 -11.37
C ALA A 86 -9.96 0.54 -12.60
N SER A 87 -8.64 0.36 -12.44
CA SER A 87 -7.61 0.59 -13.46
C SER A 87 -7.71 -0.28 -14.71
N VAL A 88 -8.51 -1.33 -14.69
CA VAL A 88 -8.67 -2.26 -15.82
C VAL A 88 -10.01 -2.04 -16.53
N GLY A 89 -10.28 -0.79 -16.89
CA GLY A 89 -11.47 -0.42 -17.69
C GLY A 89 -12.78 -0.31 -16.92
N ASN A 90 -12.73 -0.22 -15.61
CA ASN A 90 -13.88 0.02 -14.75
C ASN A 90 -14.10 1.51 -14.48
N ILE A 91 -15.31 1.85 -14.05
CA ILE A 91 -15.75 3.23 -13.76
C ILE A 91 -14.96 3.77 -12.57
N GLU A 92 -14.53 5.03 -12.63
CA GLU A 92 -13.92 5.76 -11.50
C GLU A 92 -14.73 5.55 -10.21
N GLY A 93 -14.01 5.24 -9.12
CA GLY A 93 -14.62 4.95 -7.82
C GLY A 93 -15.01 3.50 -7.58
N ALA A 94 -14.77 2.59 -8.53
CA ALA A 94 -15.02 1.15 -8.35
C ALA A 94 -13.94 0.48 -7.47
N SER A 95 -12.78 1.10 -7.29
CA SER A 95 -11.71 0.56 -6.45
C SER A 95 -12.12 0.52 -4.99
N ARG A 96 -11.84 -0.62 -4.38
CA ARG A 96 -12.17 -0.86 -2.97
C ARG A 96 -11.08 -0.39 -2.01
N ILE A 97 -9.88 -0.13 -2.53
CA ILE A 97 -8.78 0.50 -1.80
C ILE A 97 -8.27 1.63 -2.68
N ASN A 98 -8.34 2.86 -2.18
CA ASN A 98 -7.87 4.07 -2.85
C ASN A 98 -7.02 4.91 -1.92
N SER A 99 -6.14 5.72 -2.48
CA SER A 99 -5.34 6.72 -1.74
C SER A 99 -4.64 6.09 -0.53
N VAL A 100 -3.87 5.02 -0.79
CA VAL A 100 -3.06 4.35 0.23
C VAL A 100 -1.63 4.24 -0.30
N GLU A 101 -0.71 4.94 0.32
CA GLU A 101 0.69 5.05 -0.09
C GLU A 101 1.63 4.19 0.73
N ARG A 102 1.19 3.74 1.91
CA ARG A 102 2.01 2.87 2.78
C ARG A 102 1.24 1.64 3.24
N ILE A 103 1.96 0.54 3.35
CA ILE A 103 1.47 -0.70 3.96
C ILE A 103 2.41 -1.04 5.10
N ASP A 104 1.88 -1.13 6.32
CA ASP A 104 2.63 -1.42 7.54
C ASP A 104 2.34 -2.85 8.02
N LEU A 105 3.36 -3.71 7.97
CA LEU A 105 3.32 -5.09 8.42
C LEU A 105 3.90 -5.28 9.83
N LYS A 106 4.50 -4.22 10.43
CA LYS A 106 5.26 -4.26 11.70
C LYS A 106 4.41 -4.37 12.96
N THR A 107 3.17 -4.78 12.87
CA THR A 107 2.23 -4.68 13.99
C THR A 107 2.44 -5.72 15.08
N ASP A 108 3.08 -6.83 14.73
CA ASP A 108 3.40 -7.93 15.65
C ASP A 108 4.70 -8.63 15.24
N THR A 109 5.00 -9.76 15.85
CA THR A 109 6.15 -10.62 15.53
C THR A 109 5.80 -11.78 14.60
N ALA A 110 4.54 -11.86 14.16
CA ALA A 110 4.09 -12.91 13.26
C ALA A 110 4.47 -12.58 11.80
N SER A 111 4.52 -13.60 10.97
CA SER A 111 4.82 -13.43 9.55
C SER A 111 3.58 -12.96 8.79
N ASN A 112 3.50 -11.67 8.50
CA ASN A 112 2.50 -11.13 7.59
C ASN A 112 2.98 -11.26 6.14
N GLN A 113 2.06 -11.51 5.22
CA GLN A 113 2.39 -11.68 3.81
C GLN A 113 1.47 -10.85 2.94
N ILE A 114 2.05 -10.17 1.94
CA ILE A 114 1.28 -9.44 0.94
C ILE A 114 1.66 -9.84 -0.48
N THR A 115 0.67 -9.78 -1.37
CA THR A 115 0.83 -9.88 -2.82
C THR A 115 0.24 -8.62 -3.46
N LEU A 116 1.07 -7.89 -4.22
CA LEU A 116 0.70 -6.68 -4.94
C LEU A 116 1.05 -6.82 -6.42
N ARG A 117 0.06 -6.69 -7.28
CA ARG A 117 0.30 -6.54 -8.72
C ARG A 117 0.56 -5.07 -9.05
N VAL A 118 1.14 -4.84 -10.21
CA VAL A 118 1.34 -3.49 -10.77
C VAL A 118 0.01 -2.72 -10.85
N ALA A 119 -1.07 -3.38 -11.28
CA ALA A 119 -2.40 -2.80 -11.36
C ALA A 119 -2.91 -2.31 -9.99
N ASP A 120 -2.63 -3.05 -8.92
CA ASP A 120 -3.06 -2.68 -7.57
C ASP A 120 -2.38 -1.38 -7.11
N VAL A 121 -1.09 -1.21 -7.41
CA VAL A 121 -0.36 0.03 -7.08
C VAL A 121 -0.83 1.21 -7.91
N LEU A 122 -1.10 1.01 -9.21
CA LEU A 122 -1.65 2.06 -10.08
C LEU A 122 -3.03 2.54 -9.62
N ASP A 123 -3.80 1.66 -9.03
CA ASP A 123 -5.17 1.90 -8.61
C ASP A 123 -5.25 2.57 -7.23
N MET A 124 -4.43 2.14 -6.28
CA MET A 124 -4.56 2.57 -4.89
C MET A 124 -3.61 3.69 -4.48
N ALA A 125 -2.42 3.81 -5.10
CA ALA A 125 -1.37 4.67 -4.57
C ALA A 125 -1.26 5.99 -5.33
N GLY A 126 -0.97 7.08 -4.61
CA GLY A 126 -0.70 8.39 -5.20
C GLY A 126 0.56 8.41 -6.06
N SER A 127 0.60 9.30 -7.06
CA SER A 127 1.75 9.44 -7.94
C SER A 127 2.79 10.42 -7.37
N ASN A 128 4.06 10.02 -7.41
CA ASN A 128 5.24 10.83 -7.07
C ASN A 128 5.19 11.51 -5.68
N TRP A 129 4.50 10.89 -4.72
CA TRP A 129 4.35 11.46 -3.39
C TRP A 129 5.67 11.51 -2.59
N ALA A 130 6.59 10.55 -2.81
CA ALA A 130 7.91 10.54 -2.19
C ALA A 130 8.93 11.46 -2.91
N ASN A 131 8.61 11.93 -4.12
CA ASN A 131 9.45 12.84 -4.95
C ASN A 131 10.92 12.40 -5.05
N LEU A 132 11.16 11.21 -5.56
CA LEU A 132 12.48 10.57 -5.66
C LEU A 132 13.28 10.95 -6.92
N ASN A 133 12.90 11.99 -7.62
CA ASN A 133 13.47 12.38 -8.92
C ASN A 133 14.92 12.85 -8.83
N THR A 134 15.36 13.36 -7.69
CA THR A 134 16.67 13.93 -7.48
C THR A 134 17.48 13.10 -6.47
N LEU A 135 18.71 12.77 -6.83
CA LEU A 135 19.62 12.03 -5.95
C LEU A 135 20.01 12.88 -4.73
N ASN A 136 20.08 12.24 -3.58
CA ASN A 136 20.56 12.80 -2.31
C ASN A 136 19.84 14.09 -1.86
N THR A 137 18.71 14.41 -2.46
CA THR A 137 17.89 15.56 -2.07
C THR A 137 16.72 15.08 -1.24
N LEU A 138 16.48 15.73 -0.11
CA LEU A 138 15.34 15.45 0.75
C LEU A 138 14.06 15.88 0.02
N GLY A 139 13.21 14.92 -0.30
CA GLY A 139 11.92 15.13 -0.93
C GLY A 139 10.80 15.39 0.07
N ALA A 140 9.57 15.47 -0.44
CA ALA A 140 8.38 15.61 0.38
C ALA A 140 8.27 14.45 1.39
N GLY A 141 7.82 14.77 2.62
CA GLY A 141 7.66 13.77 3.68
C GLY A 141 8.96 13.18 4.24
N GLY A 142 10.12 13.76 3.89
CA GLY A 142 11.42 13.31 4.41
C GLY A 142 12.02 12.13 3.66
N TRP A 143 11.51 11.78 2.49
CA TRP A 143 12.07 10.74 1.63
C TRP A 143 13.25 11.22 0.83
N GLN A 144 14.25 10.37 0.66
CA GLN A 144 15.48 10.68 -0.04
C GLN A 144 15.89 9.53 -0.97
N ASN A 145 16.18 9.84 -2.22
CA ASN A 145 16.81 8.90 -3.14
C ASN A 145 18.32 8.83 -2.83
N VAL A 146 18.75 7.71 -2.26
CA VAL A 146 20.16 7.43 -1.89
C VAL A 146 20.80 6.40 -2.83
N SER A 147 20.23 6.20 -4.01
CA SER A 147 20.72 5.28 -5.04
C SER A 147 22.11 5.67 -5.55
N THR A 148 22.85 4.70 -6.03
CA THR A 148 24.14 4.95 -6.71
C THR A 148 23.88 5.18 -8.19
N GLY A 149 23.86 6.46 -8.61
CA GLY A 149 23.73 6.84 -10.02
C GLY A 149 22.33 6.67 -10.64
N THR A 150 21.32 6.27 -9.85
CA THR A 150 19.96 6.06 -10.35
C THR A 150 19.02 7.19 -9.93
N SER A 151 18.43 7.87 -10.90
CA SER A 151 17.37 8.86 -10.69
C SER A 151 16.02 8.25 -11.10
N PHE A 152 15.02 8.32 -10.24
CA PHE A 152 13.65 7.87 -10.54
C PHE A 152 12.83 9.08 -11.04
N GLY A 153 12.28 8.98 -12.24
CA GLY A 153 11.51 10.07 -12.86
C GLY A 153 12.32 10.94 -13.85
N ALA A 154 13.49 10.47 -14.28
CA ALA A 154 14.19 11.07 -15.42
C ALA A 154 13.24 11.12 -16.63
N GLY A 155 13.20 12.26 -17.33
CA GLY A 155 12.27 12.47 -18.43
C GLY A 155 10.83 12.83 -18.00
N GLY A 156 10.60 13.17 -16.72
CA GLY A 156 9.29 13.60 -16.21
C GLY A 156 8.33 12.47 -15.86
N VAL A 157 8.78 11.22 -15.83
CA VAL A 157 7.96 10.09 -15.44
C VAL A 157 7.57 10.23 -13.96
N LYS A 158 6.27 10.16 -13.69
CA LYS A 158 5.71 10.13 -12.33
C LYS A 158 5.24 8.70 -12.03
N TYR A 159 5.84 8.08 -11.03
CA TYR A 159 5.45 6.76 -10.60
C TYR A 159 4.36 6.81 -9.53
N HIS A 160 3.34 5.97 -9.65
CA HIS A 160 2.50 5.59 -8.52
C HIS A 160 3.37 4.80 -7.55
N GLN A 161 3.40 5.21 -6.29
CA GLN A 161 4.39 4.72 -5.34
C GLN A 161 3.70 4.12 -4.12
N VAL A 162 4.10 2.91 -3.75
CA VAL A 162 3.70 2.29 -2.47
C VAL A 162 4.96 1.94 -1.67
N ALA A 163 4.98 2.30 -0.38
CA ALA A 163 6.03 1.88 0.54
C ALA A 163 5.51 0.75 1.44
N ILE A 164 6.34 -0.26 1.65
CA ILE A 164 6.01 -1.43 2.45
C ILE A 164 6.99 -1.51 3.60
N ASP A 165 6.48 -1.33 4.80
CA ASP A 165 7.18 -1.44 6.07
C ASP A 165 6.99 -2.84 6.64
N GLY A 166 8.06 -3.44 7.18
CA GLY A 166 8.01 -4.77 7.75
C GLY A 166 9.29 -5.15 8.48
N THR A 167 9.33 -6.38 8.93
CA THR A 167 10.46 -7.01 9.60
C THR A 167 10.95 -8.22 8.81
N SER A 168 11.98 -8.89 9.31
CA SER A 168 12.46 -10.16 8.72
C SER A 168 11.46 -11.34 8.87
N ALA A 169 10.41 -11.16 9.65
CA ALA A 169 9.32 -12.14 9.74
C ALA A 169 8.34 -12.00 8.56
N ASP A 170 8.21 -10.80 8.00
CA ASP A 170 7.21 -10.46 7.00
C ASP A 170 7.66 -10.81 5.58
N ARG A 171 6.70 -10.94 4.66
CA ARG A 171 6.94 -11.41 3.30
C ARG A 171 6.20 -10.58 2.27
N VAL A 172 6.89 -10.25 1.16
CA VAL A 172 6.32 -9.54 0.01
C VAL A 172 6.53 -10.35 -1.27
N ASN A 173 5.45 -10.58 -2.01
CA ASN A 173 5.53 -11.15 -3.35
C ASN A 173 6.03 -10.10 -4.33
N THR A 174 7.12 -10.40 -5.03
CA THR A 174 7.75 -9.51 -6.01
C THR A 174 7.55 -9.97 -7.46
N SER A 175 6.62 -10.88 -7.72
CA SER A 175 6.26 -11.28 -9.10
C SER A 175 5.69 -10.10 -9.88
N GLY A 176 6.19 -9.89 -11.10
CA GLY A 176 5.83 -8.73 -11.94
C GLY A 176 6.61 -7.44 -11.63
N TRP A 177 7.58 -7.51 -10.71
CA TRP A 177 8.42 -6.40 -10.30
C TRP A 177 9.90 -6.67 -10.57
N THR A 178 10.63 -5.66 -10.99
CA THR A 178 12.08 -5.74 -11.25
C THR A 178 12.83 -4.93 -10.22
N LEU A 179 13.69 -5.59 -9.44
CA LEU A 179 14.57 -4.94 -8.47
C LEU A 179 15.56 -4.01 -9.20
N GLN A 180 15.61 -2.78 -8.74
CA GLN A 180 16.65 -1.83 -9.16
C GLN A 180 17.88 -2.04 -8.26
N THR A 181 18.87 -2.77 -8.74
CA THR A 181 20.01 -3.25 -7.92
C THR A 181 20.80 -2.11 -7.28
N THR A 182 20.87 -0.95 -7.95
CA THR A 182 21.50 0.28 -7.44
C THR A 182 20.50 1.24 -6.82
N GLY A 183 19.20 0.91 -6.91
CA GLY A 183 18.10 1.76 -6.46
C GLY A 183 17.84 1.61 -4.96
N LYS A 184 18.11 2.65 -4.20
CA LYS A 184 17.84 2.71 -2.76
C LYS A 184 17.16 4.03 -2.41
N VAL A 185 16.20 3.96 -1.53
CA VAL A 185 15.60 5.15 -0.94
C VAL A 185 15.58 5.04 0.58
N ARG A 186 15.54 6.18 1.26
CA ARG A 186 15.52 6.27 2.71
C ARG A 186 14.39 7.19 3.14
N ASP A 187 13.65 6.80 4.16
CA ASP A 187 12.62 7.65 4.76
C ASP A 187 13.19 8.62 5.83
N ALA A 188 12.32 9.45 6.41
CA ALA A 188 12.68 10.41 7.45
C ALA A 188 13.28 9.76 8.73
N ASN A 189 12.99 8.48 8.97
CA ASN A 189 13.51 7.71 10.10
C ASN A 189 14.81 6.98 9.77
N SER A 190 15.41 7.26 8.62
CA SER A 190 16.62 6.59 8.12
C SER A 190 16.45 5.11 7.78
N ILE A 191 15.22 4.64 7.64
CA ILE A 191 14.93 3.28 7.17
C ILE A 191 15.20 3.21 5.67
N VAL A 192 15.88 2.16 5.23
CA VAL A 192 16.28 1.97 3.83
C VAL A 192 15.36 0.96 3.16
N TYR A 193 14.94 1.30 1.94
CA TYR A 193 14.08 0.49 1.09
C TYR A 193 14.77 0.15 -0.23
N ASP A 194 14.55 -1.05 -0.68
CA ASP A 194 14.84 -1.47 -2.04
C ASP A 194 13.76 -0.97 -2.98
N VAL A 195 14.16 -0.56 -4.17
CA VAL A 195 13.24 -0.03 -5.19
C VAL A 195 12.94 -1.10 -6.22
N TYR A 196 11.66 -1.32 -6.46
CA TYR A 196 11.15 -2.19 -7.51
C TYR A 196 10.33 -1.38 -8.51
N LEU A 197 10.58 -1.58 -9.79
CA LEU A 197 9.77 -1.02 -10.88
C LEU A 197 8.96 -2.11 -11.56
N ALA A 198 7.83 -1.73 -12.12
CA ALA A 198 6.99 -2.65 -12.88
C ALA A 198 7.75 -3.26 -14.06
N THR A 199 7.72 -4.58 -14.21
CA THR A 199 8.33 -5.28 -15.35
C THR A 199 7.69 -4.89 -16.68
N SER A 200 6.42 -4.49 -16.67
CA SER A 200 5.63 -4.05 -17.82
C SER A 200 5.93 -2.62 -18.30
N ASN A 201 6.91 -1.91 -17.71
CA ASN A 201 7.16 -0.48 -17.91
C ASN A 201 5.99 0.44 -17.53
N ALA A 202 4.97 -0.04 -16.84
CA ALA A 202 3.95 0.81 -16.25
C ALA A 202 4.55 1.75 -15.20
N PRO A 203 4.02 2.96 -15.00
CA PRO A 203 4.59 3.93 -14.07
C PRO A 203 4.22 3.59 -12.60
N ALA A 204 4.58 2.39 -12.16
CA ALA A 204 4.38 1.90 -10.81
C ALA A 204 5.72 1.56 -10.14
N MET A 205 5.83 1.91 -8.86
CA MET A 205 7.01 1.71 -8.04
C MET A 205 6.61 1.14 -6.68
N MET A 206 7.32 0.11 -6.26
CA MET A 206 7.18 -0.47 -4.93
C MET A 206 8.50 -0.27 -4.16
N LEU A 207 8.40 0.30 -2.97
CA LEU A 207 9.51 0.54 -2.04
C LEU A 207 9.38 -0.48 -0.92
N VAL A 208 10.31 -1.43 -0.83
CA VAL A 208 10.24 -2.52 0.15
C VAL A 208 11.36 -2.37 1.16
N GLN A 209 11.01 -2.22 2.44
CA GLN A 209 12.00 -2.16 3.52
C GLN A 209 12.96 -3.35 3.45
N GLN A 210 14.26 -3.12 3.64
CA GLN A 210 15.30 -4.11 3.34
C GLN A 210 15.20 -5.40 4.17
N ASP A 211 14.66 -5.33 5.37
CA ASP A 211 14.54 -6.48 6.26
C ASP A 211 13.46 -7.50 5.84
N ILE A 212 12.49 -7.07 5.04
CA ILE A 212 11.37 -7.93 4.60
C ILE A 212 11.87 -9.05 3.70
N VAL A 213 11.36 -10.26 3.87
CA VAL A 213 11.63 -11.40 2.99
C VAL A 213 10.88 -11.25 1.66
N ARG A 214 11.59 -11.37 0.52
CA ARG A 214 10.99 -11.34 -0.82
C ARG A 214 10.81 -12.76 -1.31
N PHE A 215 9.70 -12.98 -2.00
CA PHE A 215 9.45 -14.22 -2.71
C PHE A 215 8.78 -13.93 -4.06
N SER A 216 8.85 -14.84 -5.00
CA SER A 216 8.09 -14.79 -6.24
C SER A 216 7.32 -16.09 -6.42
N VAL A 217 6.10 -15.97 -6.89
CA VAL A 217 5.29 -17.11 -7.31
C VAL A 217 5.48 -17.24 -8.82
N PRO A 218 5.77 -18.46 -9.32
CA PRO A 218 5.94 -18.71 -10.76
C PRO A 218 4.70 -18.38 -11.58
#